data_17db636df10c31aea1dd241326ae6496
#
_entry.id   17db636df10c31aea1dd241326ae6496
#
_cell.length_a   1.000
_cell.length_b   1.000
_cell.length_c   1.000
_cell.angle_alpha   90.00
_cell.angle_beta   90.00
_cell.angle_gamma   90.00
#
_symmetry.space_group_name_H-M   'P 1'
#
loop_
_entity.id
_entity.type
_entity.pdbx_description
1 polymer ?
#
loop_
_entity_poly.entity_id
_entity_poly.type
_entity_poly.pdbx_seq_one_letter_code
_entity_poly.pdbx_strand_id
1 'polypeptide(L)'
;MRKTFTRRSFLAGAAAGSASLFIRTGAAAQGGRPEFTFTQYHNQTADSSLHKRLAEMWTAVRTETGGRVEAQVFPLNNNVNGSDPTALKMLMAGEIQFFTLMGGVLGAAVPVAEIQQVPFAFRTAPHAHQAVDGPLGAYILEEMAAKGIHGFPVGAFDNGMRQITPVSRPIVVPADLKGMRMRVPAGAMFDDMFRTLGCEPVTINSIDIYAGLKSGKADAQENPLALVDGFKLYEVVKYVSMTNHMWSGFNQMAHLPTWQRLPADVKQVIDRNVTKAVRLQRTDQEAANGRLRAELTKRGLIFNDVDQAPFRGQLSGFYKTWKGRLGSKAWSLLETAAGTTLA
;
A
#
# COMPACT_ATOMS: atom_id res chain seq x y z
N MET A 1 -23.77 2.79 71.89
CA MET A 1 -24.88 3.65 72.37
C MET A 1 -25.68 4.13 71.17
N ARG A 2 -26.93 3.72 71.14
CA ARG A 2 -27.98 4.15 70.21
C ARG A 2 -28.28 5.62 70.43
N LYS A 3 -28.63 6.38 69.34
CA LYS A 3 -29.83 7.22 69.34
C LYS A 3 -30.15 7.68 67.90
N THR A 4 -31.27 7.23 67.49
CA THR A 4 -32.21 7.64 66.45
C THR A 4 -32.88 8.95 66.80
N PHE A 5 -33.49 9.63 65.78
CA PHE A 5 -34.70 10.49 65.72
C PHE A 5 -34.51 11.63 64.69
N THR A 6 -35.44 12.12 63.94
CA THR A 6 -36.75 11.80 63.35
C THR A 6 -37.15 13.01 62.52
N ARG A 7 -37.98 12.76 61.53
CA ARG A 7 -38.68 13.61 60.58
C ARG A 7 -39.38 14.87 61.08
N ARG A 8 -39.65 15.74 60.09
CA ARG A 8 -40.76 16.70 59.86
C ARG A 8 -40.32 18.16 59.82
N SER A 9 -40.68 18.93 58.86
CA SER A 9 -41.74 19.24 57.91
C SER A 9 -41.89 20.76 57.80
N PHE A 10 -42.32 21.26 56.67
CA PHE A 10 -43.13 22.43 56.33
C PHE A 10 -42.41 23.70 55.83
N LEU A 11 -42.74 24.11 54.71
CA LEU A 11 -43.66 24.76 53.86
C LEU A 11 -43.11 25.92 53.02
N ALA A 12 -43.35 25.87 51.78
CA ALA A 12 -43.88 26.85 50.85
C ALA A 12 -43.30 28.29 50.80
N GLY A 13 -42.87 28.62 49.59
CA GLY A 13 -42.69 30.00 49.11
C GLY A 13 -42.53 29.96 47.58
N ALA A 14 -43.62 30.31 46.87
CA ALA A 14 -43.62 30.47 45.43
C ALA A 14 -43.02 31.82 45.05
N ALA A 15 -42.24 31.85 43.95
CA ALA A 15 -42.23 32.96 42.99
C ALA A 15 -41.39 32.67 41.74
N ALA A 16 -42.05 32.80 40.63
CA ALA A 16 -41.65 33.40 39.35
C ALA A 16 -40.40 32.90 38.62
N GLY A 17 -40.63 32.19 37.58
CA GLY A 17 -40.19 32.21 36.20
C GLY A 17 -38.87 32.82 35.82
N SER A 18 -37.95 31.93 35.39
CA SER A 18 -36.99 32.22 34.31
C SER A 18 -36.77 30.91 33.55
N ALA A 19 -37.39 30.79 32.40
CA ALA A 19 -37.17 29.71 31.47
C ALA A 19 -35.75 29.89 30.89
N SER A 20 -34.77 29.26 31.51
CA SER A 20 -33.45 29.08 30.89
C SER A 20 -33.57 28.02 29.85
N LEU A 21 -33.57 28.44 28.58
CA LEU A 21 -33.35 27.54 27.43
C LEU A 21 -31.98 26.90 27.60
N PHE A 22 -31.93 25.70 28.15
CA PHE A 22 -30.77 24.84 28.00
C PHE A 22 -30.75 24.35 26.56
N ILE A 23 -30.01 25.02 25.66
CA ILE A 23 -29.57 24.50 24.42
C ILE A 23 -28.68 23.27 24.76
N ARG A 24 -29.22 22.09 24.68
CA ARG A 24 -28.43 20.86 24.68
C ARG A 24 -27.59 20.81 23.40
N THR A 25 -26.46 21.50 23.38
CA THR A 25 -25.38 21.23 22.43
C THR A 25 -24.59 20.04 22.96
N GLY A 26 -24.62 18.94 22.27
CA GLY A 26 -23.79 17.79 22.58
C GLY A 26 -24.61 16.50 22.59
N ALA A 27 -24.96 16.00 21.45
CA ALA A 27 -25.20 14.58 21.32
C ALA A 27 -23.88 13.87 21.66
N ALA A 28 -23.73 13.51 22.95
CA ALA A 28 -22.74 12.51 23.33
C ALA A 28 -23.06 11.27 22.49
N ALA A 29 -22.10 10.82 21.68
CA ALA A 29 -22.19 9.58 20.98
C ALA A 29 -22.56 8.49 22.01
N GLN A 30 -23.76 7.96 21.91
CA GLN A 30 -24.14 6.77 22.67
C GLN A 30 -23.16 5.69 22.20
N GLY A 31 -22.33 5.17 23.09
CA GLY A 31 -21.39 4.09 22.86
C GLY A 31 -22.11 2.77 22.59
N GLY A 32 -22.86 2.70 21.51
CA GLY A 32 -23.40 1.48 20.96
C GLY A 32 -22.27 0.65 20.31
N ARG A 33 -22.41 -0.68 20.34
CA ARG A 33 -21.52 -1.58 19.59
C ARG A 33 -21.55 -1.19 18.11
N PRO A 34 -20.38 -1.11 17.41
CA PRO A 34 -20.36 -0.80 16.00
C PRO A 34 -21.19 -1.81 15.20
N GLU A 35 -21.88 -1.31 14.19
CA GLU A 35 -22.69 -2.13 13.27
C GLU A 35 -21.80 -2.99 12.36
N PHE A 36 -20.65 -2.41 11.97
CA PHE A 36 -19.65 -3.05 11.11
C PHE A 36 -18.28 -2.95 11.76
N THR A 37 -17.60 -4.10 11.89
CA THR A 37 -16.22 -4.19 12.36
C THR A 37 -15.36 -4.80 11.27
N PHE A 38 -14.22 -4.14 10.95
CA PHE A 38 -13.33 -4.55 9.88
C PHE A 38 -11.90 -4.71 10.37
N THR A 39 -11.16 -5.54 9.63
CA THR A 39 -9.69 -5.62 9.71
C THR A 39 -9.10 -5.08 8.42
N GLN A 40 -8.08 -4.24 8.54
CA GLN A 40 -7.29 -3.66 7.44
C GLN A 40 -5.85 -4.13 7.57
N TYR A 41 -5.36 -4.90 6.60
CA TYR A 41 -3.97 -5.37 6.59
C TYR A 41 -3.12 -4.56 5.58
N HIS A 42 -1.82 -4.48 5.82
CA HIS A 42 -0.79 -4.00 4.90
C HIS A 42 0.60 -4.47 5.37
N ASN A 43 1.57 -4.53 4.47
CA ASN A 43 2.89 -5.10 4.75
C ASN A 43 3.97 -4.11 5.21
N GLN A 44 3.65 -2.84 5.39
CA GLN A 44 4.61 -1.84 5.87
C GLN A 44 4.61 -1.74 7.39
N THR A 45 5.63 -1.08 7.94
CA THR A 45 5.77 -0.85 9.39
C THR A 45 4.73 0.13 9.93
N ALA A 46 4.52 0.14 11.23
CA ALA A 46 3.55 1.01 11.89
C ALA A 46 3.92 2.51 11.84
N ASP A 47 5.18 2.84 11.63
CA ASP A 47 5.66 4.22 11.49
C ASP A 47 5.63 4.73 10.04
N SER A 48 5.30 3.86 9.07
CA SER A 48 5.16 4.24 7.66
C SER A 48 4.03 5.26 7.42
N SER A 49 4.21 6.08 6.38
CA SER A 49 3.15 6.99 5.92
C SER A 49 1.87 6.23 5.56
N LEU A 50 1.99 5.06 4.92
CA LEU A 50 0.84 4.21 4.59
C LEU A 50 0.02 3.85 5.83
N HIS A 51 0.67 3.32 6.88
CA HIS A 51 -0.03 2.94 8.12
C HIS A 51 -0.75 4.14 8.75
N LYS A 52 -0.04 5.25 8.90
CA LYS A 52 -0.60 6.47 9.50
C LYS A 52 -1.84 6.95 8.75
N ARG A 53 -1.77 7.01 7.41
CA ARG A 53 -2.91 7.46 6.59
C ARG A 53 -4.07 6.48 6.58
N LEU A 54 -3.82 5.17 6.67
CA LEU A 54 -4.88 4.17 6.86
C LEU A 54 -5.55 4.31 8.23
N ALA A 55 -4.79 4.51 9.31
CA ALA A 55 -5.33 4.71 10.65
C ALA A 55 -6.16 5.99 10.76
N GLU A 56 -5.68 7.10 10.18
CA GLU A 56 -6.43 8.37 10.09
C GLU A 56 -7.71 8.22 9.27
N MET A 57 -7.64 7.51 8.15
CA MET A 57 -8.78 7.21 7.28
C MET A 57 -9.88 6.48 8.05
N TRP A 58 -9.54 5.41 8.75
CA TRP A 58 -10.53 4.65 9.51
C TRP A 58 -11.08 5.40 10.72
N THR A 59 -10.26 6.26 11.35
CA THR A 59 -10.73 7.18 12.39
C THR A 59 -11.76 8.17 11.84
N ALA A 60 -11.52 8.72 10.66
CA ALA A 60 -12.47 9.61 9.98
C ALA A 60 -13.75 8.86 9.60
N VAL A 61 -13.64 7.66 9.04
CA VAL A 61 -14.81 6.81 8.71
C VAL A 61 -15.65 6.54 9.96
N ARG A 62 -15.03 6.17 11.08
CA ARG A 62 -15.73 5.97 12.35
C ARG A 62 -16.50 7.23 12.78
N THR A 63 -15.83 8.38 12.73
CA THR A 63 -16.43 9.67 13.12
C THR A 63 -17.59 10.04 12.21
N GLU A 64 -17.42 9.96 10.90
CA GLU A 64 -18.41 10.36 9.90
C GLU A 64 -19.60 9.40 9.82
N THR A 65 -19.43 8.15 10.26
CA THR A 65 -20.55 7.18 10.37
C THR A 65 -21.22 7.19 11.76
N GLY A 66 -20.84 8.12 12.65
CA GLY A 66 -21.38 8.17 14.01
C GLY A 66 -21.04 6.93 14.85
N GLY A 67 -19.92 6.28 14.60
CA GLY A 67 -19.49 5.07 15.30
C GLY A 67 -20.06 3.76 14.74
N ARG A 68 -20.83 3.79 13.66
CA ARG A 68 -21.39 2.57 13.04
C ARG A 68 -20.32 1.67 12.44
N VAL A 69 -19.22 2.25 11.97
CA VAL A 69 -18.08 1.53 11.41
C VAL A 69 -16.88 1.65 12.33
N GLU A 70 -16.24 0.53 12.63
CA GLU A 70 -14.95 0.47 13.31
C GLU A 70 -14.01 -0.45 12.53
N ALA A 71 -12.75 -0.05 12.38
CA ALA A 71 -11.74 -0.87 11.74
C ALA A 71 -10.42 -0.84 12.51
N GLN A 72 -9.75 -1.99 12.56
CA GLN A 72 -8.41 -2.11 13.11
C GLN A 72 -7.40 -2.27 11.99
N VAL A 73 -6.32 -1.48 12.03
CA VAL A 73 -5.24 -1.49 11.03
C VAL A 73 -4.07 -2.30 11.57
N PHE A 74 -3.67 -3.31 10.81
CA PHE A 74 -2.59 -4.23 11.17
C PHE A 74 -1.38 -4.03 10.25
N PRO A 75 -0.27 -3.48 10.76
CA PRO A 75 0.99 -3.39 10.03
C PRO A 75 1.64 -4.77 9.88
N LEU A 76 2.59 -4.90 8.93
CA LEU A 76 3.36 -6.13 8.68
C LEU A 76 2.46 -7.37 8.49
N ASN A 77 1.26 -7.16 7.91
CA ASN A 77 0.23 -8.21 7.74
C ASN A 77 -0.06 -8.97 9.04
N ASN A 78 0.00 -8.29 10.19
CA ASN A 78 -0.16 -8.90 11.52
C ASN A 78 0.77 -10.11 11.74
N ASN A 79 1.95 -10.10 11.13
CA ASN A 79 2.95 -11.20 11.16
C ASN A 79 2.40 -12.57 10.71
N VAL A 80 1.38 -12.58 9.84
CA VAL A 80 0.83 -13.83 9.32
C VAL A 80 1.91 -14.59 8.55
N ASN A 81 2.01 -15.90 8.82
CA ASN A 81 2.97 -16.76 8.14
C ASN A 81 2.72 -16.77 6.62
N GLY A 82 3.77 -16.57 5.81
CA GLY A 82 3.66 -16.40 4.37
C GLY A 82 3.33 -14.97 3.92
N SER A 83 3.12 -14.03 4.88
CA SER A 83 2.97 -12.59 4.62
C SER A 83 1.97 -12.23 3.51
N ASP A 84 2.38 -11.50 2.45
CA ASP A 84 1.49 -10.98 1.41
C ASP A 84 0.65 -12.04 0.69
N PRO A 85 1.21 -13.19 0.22
CA PRO A 85 0.42 -14.22 -0.44
C PRO A 85 -0.66 -14.83 0.46
N THR A 86 -0.38 -15.00 1.75
CA THR A 86 -1.36 -15.52 2.72
C THR A 86 -2.43 -14.49 3.02
N ALA A 87 -2.07 -13.24 3.27
CA ALA A 87 -3.03 -12.16 3.50
C ALA A 87 -3.97 -11.95 2.29
N LEU A 88 -3.46 -12.09 1.05
CA LEU A 88 -4.30 -12.07 -0.15
C LEU A 88 -5.35 -13.20 -0.15
N LYS A 89 -4.96 -14.42 0.21
CA LYS A 89 -5.92 -15.54 0.35
C LYS A 89 -6.95 -15.26 1.43
N MET A 90 -6.54 -14.68 2.57
CA MET A 90 -7.43 -14.30 3.66
C MET A 90 -8.44 -13.23 3.21
N LEU A 91 -8.02 -12.24 2.40
CA LEU A 91 -8.93 -11.27 1.79
C LEU A 91 -9.95 -11.96 0.89
N MET A 92 -9.51 -12.84 0.00
CA MET A 92 -10.39 -13.55 -0.93
C MET A 92 -11.38 -14.48 -0.21
N ALA A 93 -10.99 -15.04 0.95
CA ALA A 93 -11.86 -15.86 1.81
C ALA A 93 -12.78 -15.01 2.70
N GLY A 94 -12.59 -13.68 2.80
CA GLY A 94 -13.33 -12.79 3.70
C GLY A 94 -12.91 -12.86 5.17
N GLU A 95 -11.79 -13.52 5.46
CA GLU A 95 -11.21 -13.59 6.81
C GLU A 95 -10.67 -12.22 7.26
N ILE A 96 -10.13 -11.44 6.31
CA ILE A 96 -9.90 -10.01 6.45
C ILE A 96 -10.78 -9.25 5.47
N GLN A 97 -11.19 -8.03 5.83
CA GLN A 97 -12.17 -7.28 5.03
C GLN A 97 -11.51 -6.28 4.11
N PHE A 98 -10.38 -5.71 4.52
CA PHE A 98 -9.61 -4.74 3.73
C PHE A 98 -8.13 -5.10 3.71
N PHE A 99 -7.50 -4.86 2.56
CA PHE A 99 -6.07 -5.12 2.37
C PHE A 99 -5.46 -4.09 1.43
N THR A 100 -4.25 -3.66 1.71
CA THR A 100 -3.48 -2.77 0.83
C THR A 100 -2.28 -3.53 0.31
N LEU A 101 -2.25 -3.83 -1.00
CA LEU A 101 -1.29 -4.74 -1.60
C LEU A 101 -0.75 -4.23 -2.94
N MET A 102 0.52 -4.51 -3.20
CA MET A 102 1.21 -4.21 -4.45
C MET A 102 0.64 -5.04 -5.62
N GLY A 103 0.50 -4.40 -6.80
CA GLY A 103 -0.07 -5.02 -8.00
C GLY A 103 0.64 -6.31 -8.45
N GLY A 104 1.97 -6.38 -8.30
CA GLY A 104 2.73 -7.57 -8.68
C GLY A 104 2.41 -8.81 -7.82
N VAL A 105 2.12 -8.63 -6.52
CA VAL A 105 1.68 -9.75 -5.67
C VAL A 105 0.20 -10.05 -5.90
N LEU A 106 -0.61 -9.01 -6.11
CA LEU A 106 -2.02 -9.15 -6.47
C LEU A 106 -2.22 -9.95 -7.76
N GLY A 107 -1.21 -9.95 -8.66
CA GLY A 107 -1.19 -10.73 -9.91
C GLY A 107 -1.46 -12.23 -9.73
N ALA A 108 -1.16 -12.78 -8.56
CA ALA A 108 -1.49 -14.18 -8.24
C ALA A 108 -3.00 -14.48 -8.27
N ALA A 109 -3.86 -13.48 -7.97
CA ALA A 109 -5.31 -13.57 -8.03
C ALA A 109 -5.88 -12.86 -9.27
N VAL A 110 -5.29 -11.73 -9.64
CA VAL A 110 -5.73 -10.83 -10.71
C VAL A 110 -4.55 -10.58 -11.65
N PRO A 111 -4.27 -11.47 -12.63
CA PRO A 111 -3.06 -11.39 -13.45
C PRO A 111 -2.80 -10.03 -14.08
N VAL A 112 -3.86 -9.32 -14.54
CA VAL A 112 -3.72 -7.99 -15.14
C VAL A 112 -3.18 -6.94 -14.17
N ALA A 113 -3.29 -7.12 -12.86
CA ALA A 113 -2.77 -6.17 -11.88
C ALA A 113 -1.23 -6.06 -11.93
N GLU A 114 -0.53 -7.08 -12.45
CA GLU A 114 0.92 -7.00 -12.67
C GLU A 114 1.33 -5.92 -13.67
N ILE A 115 0.42 -5.45 -14.52
CA ILE A 115 0.70 -4.41 -15.52
C ILE A 115 1.20 -3.10 -14.89
N GLN A 116 0.86 -2.84 -13.62
CA GLN A 116 1.35 -1.69 -12.86
C GLN A 116 2.86 -1.75 -12.61
N GLN A 117 3.44 -2.96 -12.68
CA GLN A 117 4.85 -3.24 -12.47
C GLN A 117 5.64 -3.49 -13.76
N VAL A 118 5.10 -3.18 -14.93
CA VAL A 118 5.88 -3.29 -16.17
C VAL A 118 7.11 -2.38 -16.08
N PRO A 119 8.33 -2.94 -16.21
CA PRO A 119 9.56 -2.17 -16.03
C PRO A 119 9.64 -0.98 -16.97
N PHE A 120 10.11 0.15 -16.45
CA PHE A 120 10.33 1.40 -17.19
C PHE A 120 9.12 1.96 -17.96
N ALA A 121 7.89 1.49 -17.65
CA ALA A 121 6.68 2.02 -18.25
C ALA A 121 6.38 3.45 -17.77
N PHE A 122 6.66 3.75 -16.52
CA PHE A 122 6.42 5.07 -15.92
C PHE A 122 7.74 5.76 -15.58
N ARG A 123 7.87 7.04 -15.96
CA ARG A 123 9.09 7.83 -15.72
C ARG A 123 9.17 8.35 -14.29
N THR A 124 8.02 8.62 -13.68
CA THR A 124 7.90 9.20 -12.33
C THR A 124 6.66 8.63 -11.62
N ALA A 125 6.60 8.75 -10.30
CA ALA A 125 5.43 8.36 -9.53
C ALA A 125 4.15 9.14 -9.94
N PRO A 126 4.15 10.48 -10.14
CA PRO A 126 2.98 11.19 -10.65
C PRO A 126 2.49 10.68 -12.01
N HIS A 127 3.39 10.26 -12.91
CA HIS A 127 3.01 9.64 -14.18
C HIS A 127 2.28 8.30 -13.96
N ALA A 128 2.78 7.47 -13.05
CA ALA A 128 2.11 6.23 -12.68
C ALA A 128 0.74 6.49 -12.02
N HIS A 129 0.64 7.51 -11.14
CA HIS A 129 -0.63 7.88 -10.52
C HIS A 129 -1.71 8.23 -11.55
N GLN A 130 -1.37 9.02 -12.59
CA GLN A 130 -2.30 9.35 -13.67
C GLN A 130 -2.79 8.10 -14.41
N ALA A 131 -1.89 7.13 -14.64
CA ALA A 131 -2.23 5.88 -15.31
C ALA A 131 -3.20 5.02 -14.49
N VAL A 132 -2.91 4.84 -13.19
CA VAL A 132 -3.74 3.98 -12.32
C VAL A 132 -5.01 4.66 -11.82
N ASP A 133 -5.13 5.98 -11.86
CA ASP A 133 -6.37 6.71 -11.61
C ASP A 133 -7.20 6.90 -12.90
N GLY A 134 -6.68 6.48 -14.05
CA GLY A 134 -7.28 6.60 -15.37
C GLY A 134 -7.82 5.28 -15.95
N PRO A 135 -7.92 5.19 -17.30
CA PRO A 135 -8.49 4.02 -17.98
C PRO A 135 -7.78 2.70 -17.69
N LEU A 136 -6.44 2.72 -17.49
CA LEU A 136 -5.69 1.53 -17.09
C LEU A 136 -6.16 1.02 -15.71
N GLY A 137 -6.26 1.93 -14.73
CA GLY A 137 -6.76 1.58 -13.41
C GLY A 137 -8.20 1.09 -13.44
N ALA A 138 -9.08 1.73 -14.21
CA ALA A 138 -10.48 1.29 -14.36
C ALA A 138 -10.56 -0.16 -14.86
N TYR A 139 -9.74 -0.52 -15.84
CA TYR A 139 -9.68 -1.90 -16.34
C TYR A 139 -9.18 -2.90 -15.28
N ILE A 140 -8.16 -2.51 -14.48
CA ILE A 140 -7.70 -3.34 -13.37
C ILE A 140 -8.83 -3.57 -12.34
N LEU A 141 -9.62 -2.54 -12.03
CA LEU A 141 -10.74 -2.64 -11.09
C LEU A 141 -11.84 -3.58 -11.61
N GLU A 142 -12.14 -3.57 -12.91
CA GLU A 142 -13.07 -4.53 -13.54
C GLU A 142 -12.60 -5.98 -13.32
N GLU A 143 -11.33 -6.25 -13.58
CA GLU A 143 -10.72 -7.57 -13.43
C GLU A 143 -10.65 -7.99 -11.93
N MET A 144 -10.41 -7.07 -11.02
CA MET A 144 -10.46 -7.32 -9.57
C MET A 144 -11.88 -7.73 -9.15
N ALA A 145 -12.90 -6.99 -9.61
CA ALA A 145 -14.30 -7.29 -9.29
C ALA A 145 -14.71 -8.69 -9.80
N ALA A 146 -14.24 -9.10 -10.98
CA ALA A 146 -14.47 -10.45 -11.53
C ALA A 146 -13.83 -11.56 -10.67
N LYS A 147 -12.88 -11.21 -9.79
CA LYS A 147 -12.22 -12.13 -8.84
C LYS A 147 -12.72 -11.99 -7.38
N GLY A 148 -13.83 -11.27 -7.17
CA GLY A 148 -14.39 -11.09 -5.83
C GLY A 148 -13.68 -10.07 -4.96
N ILE A 149 -12.91 -9.17 -5.56
CA ILE A 149 -12.16 -8.11 -4.90
C ILE A 149 -12.74 -6.76 -5.33
N HIS A 150 -13.15 -5.94 -4.36
CA HIS A 150 -13.51 -4.54 -4.62
C HIS A 150 -12.26 -3.68 -4.57
N GLY A 151 -12.00 -2.90 -5.62
CA GLY A 151 -10.98 -1.86 -5.65
C GLY A 151 -11.61 -0.47 -5.69
N PHE A 152 -10.83 0.55 -5.38
CA PHE A 152 -11.28 1.94 -5.30
C PHE A 152 -10.73 2.75 -6.49
N PRO A 153 -11.53 3.62 -7.15
CA PRO A 153 -11.10 4.37 -8.35
C PRO A 153 -9.84 5.22 -8.12
N VAL A 154 -9.71 5.86 -6.96
CA VAL A 154 -8.48 6.51 -6.49
C VAL A 154 -8.02 5.74 -5.26
N GLY A 155 -7.55 4.51 -5.48
CA GLY A 155 -7.23 3.57 -4.41
C GLY A 155 -5.75 3.12 -4.37
N ALA A 156 -4.91 3.62 -5.27
CA ALA A 156 -3.50 3.25 -5.30
C ALA A 156 -2.65 4.24 -4.48
N PHE A 157 -2.23 3.81 -3.30
CA PHE A 157 -1.21 4.48 -2.48
C PHE A 157 0.16 4.40 -3.17
N ASP A 158 1.01 5.39 -2.96
CA ASP A 158 2.36 5.42 -3.52
C ASP A 158 3.36 4.75 -2.56
N ASN A 159 4.21 3.90 -3.11
CA ASN A 159 5.38 3.37 -2.42
C ASN A 159 6.68 3.93 -3.03
N GLY A 160 6.60 4.60 -4.17
CA GLY A 160 7.72 5.21 -4.88
C GLY A 160 8.28 4.36 -6.02
N MET A 161 9.29 4.91 -6.68
CA MET A 161 10.06 4.20 -7.71
C MET A 161 11.06 3.26 -7.07
N ARG A 162 11.16 2.04 -7.60
CA ARG A 162 12.03 0.99 -7.07
C ARG A 162 13.46 1.17 -7.54
N GLN A 163 14.41 0.96 -6.64
CA GLN A 163 15.86 1.06 -6.83
C GLN A 163 16.52 -0.26 -6.51
N ILE A 164 17.63 -0.57 -7.16
CA ILE A 164 18.42 -1.77 -6.80
C ILE A 164 19.39 -1.38 -5.67
N THR A 165 19.41 -2.17 -4.59
CA THR A 165 20.28 -1.95 -3.43
C THR A 165 21.16 -3.17 -3.16
N PRO A 166 22.36 -3.21 -3.74
CA PRO A 166 23.29 -4.32 -3.58
C PRO A 166 24.15 -4.17 -2.31
N VAL A 167 24.61 -5.32 -1.81
CA VAL A 167 25.46 -5.43 -0.62
C VAL A 167 26.91 -4.99 -0.93
N SER A 168 27.50 -5.44 -2.04
CA SER A 168 28.95 -5.42 -2.23
C SER A 168 29.47 -4.43 -3.28
N ARG A 169 28.71 -4.12 -4.34
CA ARG A 169 29.16 -3.24 -5.42
C ARG A 169 27.98 -2.51 -6.07
N PRO A 170 28.18 -1.29 -6.62
CA PRO A 170 27.13 -0.57 -7.31
C PRO A 170 26.75 -1.29 -8.63
N ILE A 171 25.53 -1.06 -9.10
CA ILE A 171 25.04 -1.44 -10.42
C ILE A 171 25.10 -0.21 -11.31
N VAL A 172 25.84 -0.30 -12.41
CA VAL A 172 26.01 0.78 -13.40
C VAL A 172 25.43 0.36 -14.74
N VAL A 173 25.68 -0.87 -15.15
CA VAL A 173 25.22 -1.47 -16.40
C VAL A 173 24.55 -2.81 -16.15
N PRO A 174 23.72 -3.34 -17.09
CA PRO A 174 23.04 -4.63 -16.90
C PRO A 174 23.99 -5.79 -16.61
N ALA A 175 25.22 -5.77 -17.16
CA ALA A 175 26.22 -6.81 -16.93
C ALA A 175 26.61 -6.96 -15.46
N ASP A 176 26.47 -5.92 -14.63
CA ASP A 176 26.71 -5.95 -13.19
C ASP A 176 25.73 -6.84 -12.43
N LEU A 177 24.59 -7.14 -13.03
CA LEU A 177 23.54 -7.99 -12.46
C LEU A 177 23.80 -9.48 -12.67
N LYS A 178 24.68 -9.86 -13.59
CA LYS A 178 24.86 -11.25 -14.00
C LYS A 178 25.27 -12.15 -12.82
N GLY A 179 24.46 -13.21 -12.61
CA GLY A 179 24.68 -14.19 -11.53
C GLY A 179 24.40 -13.67 -10.11
N MET A 180 23.88 -12.45 -9.98
CA MET A 180 23.55 -11.87 -8.67
C MET A 180 22.25 -12.50 -8.13
N ARG A 181 22.28 -13.01 -6.91
CA ARG A 181 21.07 -13.46 -6.21
C ARG A 181 20.25 -12.22 -5.80
N MET A 182 19.25 -11.93 -6.59
CA MET A 182 18.39 -10.75 -6.38
C MET A 182 17.18 -11.12 -5.55
N ARG A 183 17.07 -10.58 -4.34
CA ARG A 183 15.83 -10.71 -3.58
C ARG A 183 14.71 -9.96 -4.30
N VAL A 184 13.61 -10.65 -4.55
CA VAL A 184 12.39 -10.09 -5.12
C VAL A 184 11.17 -10.42 -4.24
N PRO A 185 10.08 -9.64 -4.28
CA PRO A 185 8.81 -10.01 -3.69
C PRO A 185 8.17 -11.16 -4.49
N ALA A 186 7.13 -11.78 -3.95
CA ALA A 186 6.34 -12.74 -4.71
C ALA A 186 5.65 -12.04 -5.89
N GLY A 187 5.89 -12.53 -7.11
CA GLY A 187 5.31 -11.99 -8.35
C GLY A 187 6.10 -12.42 -9.57
N ALA A 188 5.41 -12.96 -10.58
CA ALA A 188 6.07 -13.53 -11.75
C ALA A 188 6.83 -12.48 -12.57
N MET A 189 6.32 -11.25 -12.63
CA MET A 189 6.96 -10.17 -13.37
C MET A 189 8.33 -9.78 -12.80
N PHE A 190 8.49 -9.81 -11.47
CA PHE A 190 9.79 -9.55 -10.84
C PHE A 190 10.81 -10.65 -11.18
N ASP A 191 10.39 -11.91 -11.03
CA ASP A 191 11.25 -13.04 -11.36
C ASP A 191 11.70 -13.01 -12.83
N ASP A 192 10.76 -12.82 -13.75
CA ASP A 192 11.04 -12.80 -15.20
C ASP A 192 11.92 -11.60 -15.58
N MET A 193 11.69 -10.41 -15.00
CA MET A 193 12.51 -9.23 -15.27
C MET A 193 13.96 -9.46 -14.85
N PHE A 194 14.19 -9.84 -13.59
CA PHE A 194 15.55 -10.00 -13.09
C PHE A 194 16.26 -11.20 -13.70
N ARG A 195 15.55 -12.26 -14.05
CA ARG A 195 16.09 -13.38 -14.81
C ARG A 195 16.52 -12.95 -16.22
N THR A 196 15.71 -12.11 -16.88
CA THR A 196 16.05 -11.53 -18.20
C THR A 196 17.29 -10.63 -18.12
N LEU A 197 17.48 -9.93 -17.00
CA LEU A 197 18.67 -9.10 -16.74
C LEU A 197 19.89 -9.92 -16.25
N GLY A 198 19.77 -11.26 -16.17
CA GLY A 198 20.87 -12.15 -15.82
C GLY A 198 21.05 -12.44 -14.34
N CYS A 199 20.12 -12.02 -13.49
CA CYS A 199 20.10 -12.36 -12.07
C CYS A 199 19.59 -13.78 -11.80
N GLU A 200 19.81 -14.24 -10.58
CA GLU A 200 19.15 -15.38 -9.94
C GLU A 200 18.13 -14.83 -8.93
N PRO A 201 16.82 -14.71 -9.30
CA PRO A 201 15.81 -14.20 -8.39
C PRO A 201 15.60 -15.14 -7.20
N VAL A 202 15.52 -14.56 -6.01
CA VAL A 202 15.23 -15.25 -4.74
C VAL A 202 14.03 -14.60 -4.10
N THR A 203 12.88 -15.28 -4.10
CA THR A 203 11.66 -14.77 -3.48
C THR A 203 11.79 -14.80 -1.96
N ILE A 204 11.74 -13.62 -1.33
CA ILE A 204 11.75 -13.46 0.14
C ILE A 204 10.65 -12.46 0.50
N ASN A 205 9.80 -12.80 1.48
CA ASN A 205 8.76 -11.92 1.97
C ASN A 205 9.33 -10.61 2.57
N SER A 206 8.53 -9.55 2.59
CA SER A 206 8.97 -8.22 3.03
C SER A 206 9.54 -8.21 4.45
N ILE A 207 8.93 -8.95 5.39
CA ILE A 207 9.37 -9.04 6.79
C ILE A 207 10.73 -9.76 6.96
N ASP A 208 11.14 -10.57 5.99
CA ASP A 208 12.34 -11.41 6.04
C ASP A 208 13.52 -10.82 5.23
N ILE A 209 13.35 -9.67 4.56
CA ILE A 209 14.38 -9.09 3.67
C ILE A 209 15.67 -8.85 4.43
N TYR A 210 15.59 -8.21 5.60
CA TYR A 210 16.77 -7.87 6.42
C TYR A 210 17.56 -9.13 6.77
N ALA A 211 16.88 -10.17 7.28
CA ALA A 211 17.51 -11.44 7.63
C ALA A 211 18.10 -12.16 6.41
N GLY A 212 17.39 -12.12 5.27
CA GLY A 212 17.86 -12.73 4.02
C GLY A 212 19.13 -12.10 3.47
N LEU A 213 19.24 -10.77 3.52
CA LEU A 213 20.45 -10.05 3.13
C LEU A 213 21.60 -10.27 4.13
N LYS A 214 21.30 -10.17 5.43
CA LYS A 214 22.29 -10.35 6.50
C LYS A 214 22.93 -11.75 6.50
N SER A 215 22.14 -12.78 6.20
CA SER A 215 22.62 -14.17 6.11
C SER A 215 23.31 -14.50 4.79
N GLY A 216 23.35 -13.58 3.83
CA GLY A 216 23.88 -13.84 2.50
C GLY A 216 22.98 -14.75 1.63
N LYS A 217 21.71 -14.91 1.95
CA LYS A 217 20.73 -15.62 1.10
C LYS A 217 20.49 -14.87 -0.20
N ALA A 218 20.61 -13.54 -0.20
CA ALA A 218 20.58 -12.67 -1.36
C ALA A 218 21.74 -11.68 -1.34
N ASP A 219 22.24 -11.28 -2.52
CA ASP A 219 23.34 -10.35 -2.70
C ASP A 219 22.86 -8.90 -2.90
N ALA A 220 21.61 -8.76 -3.27
CA ALA A 220 20.94 -7.49 -3.50
C ALA A 220 19.44 -7.63 -3.27
N GLN A 221 18.76 -6.49 -3.14
CA GLN A 221 17.31 -6.38 -3.16
C GLN A 221 16.89 -5.16 -3.99
N GLU A 222 15.62 -5.05 -4.31
CA GLU A 222 15.05 -3.92 -5.03
C GLU A 222 13.78 -3.44 -4.32
N ASN A 223 13.76 -2.15 -3.99
CA ASN A 223 12.65 -1.49 -3.31
C ASN A 223 12.74 0.03 -3.46
N PRO A 224 11.65 0.76 -3.23
CA PRO A 224 11.71 2.20 -3.03
C PRO A 224 12.52 2.57 -1.78
N LEU A 225 13.08 3.79 -1.77
CA LEU A 225 13.91 4.28 -0.67
C LEU A 225 13.18 4.27 0.68
N ALA A 226 11.86 4.51 0.68
CA ALA A 226 11.06 4.46 1.90
C ALA A 226 11.08 3.09 2.59
N LEU A 227 11.14 1.99 1.81
CA LEU A 227 11.28 0.65 2.37
C LEU A 227 12.71 0.32 2.77
N VAL A 228 13.71 0.86 2.06
CA VAL A 228 15.12 0.76 2.50
C VAL A 228 15.30 1.38 3.88
N ASP A 229 14.63 2.50 4.14
CA ASP A 229 14.61 3.17 5.44
C ASP A 229 13.77 2.39 6.47
N GLY A 230 12.50 2.14 6.17
CA GLY A 230 11.53 1.55 7.11
C GLY A 230 11.92 0.15 7.60
N PHE A 231 12.51 -0.69 6.74
CA PHE A 231 13.03 -2.02 7.12
C PHE A 231 14.50 -1.98 7.55
N LYS A 232 15.11 -0.79 7.73
CA LYS A 232 16.51 -0.59 8.14
C LYS A 232 17.50 -1.34 7.25
N LEU A 233 17.21 -1.47 5.95
CA LEU A 233 18.05 -2.23 5.03
C LEU A 233 19.43 -1.56 4.84
N TYR A 234 19.55 -0.27 5.15
CA TYR A 234 20.82 0.46 5.18
C TYR A 234 21.88 -0.16 6.13
N GLU A 235 21.49 -1.03 7.06
CA GLU A 235 22.41 -1.76 7.93
C GLU A 235 23.03 -2.99 7.24
N VAL A 236 22.42 -3.50 6.17
CA VAL A 236 22.80 -4.77 5.51
C VAL A 236 23.07 -4.64 4.01
N VAL A 237 22.84 -3.46 3.41
CA VAL A 237 23.26 -3.12 2.05
C VAL A 237 24.25 -1.96 2.10
N LYS A 238 25.04 -1.78 1.04
CA LYS A 238 26.05 -0.70 0.99
C LYS A 238 25.75 0.34 -0.08
N TYR A 239 25.13 -0.06 -1.17
CA TYR A 239 24.92 0.78 -2.35
C TYR A 239 23.44 0.95 -2.66
N VAL A 240 23.11 2.07 -3.31
CA VAL A 240 21.81 2.33 -3.91
C VAL A 240 22.04 2.78 -5.34
N SER A 241 21.72 1.93 -6.28
CA SER A 241 21.77 2.24 -7.71
C SER A 241 20.38 2.72 -8.15
N MET A 242 20.30 3.99 -8.53
CA MET A 242 19.06 4.71 -8.83
C MET A 242 18.52 4.30 -10.20
N THR A 243 18.06 3.07 -10.29
CA THR A 243 17.55 2.47 -11.53
C THR A 243 16.16 2.95 -11.92
N ASN A 244 15.33 3.36 -10.95
CA ASN A 244 13.93 3.73 -11.17
C ASN A 244 13.21 2.78 -12.13
N HIS A 245 13.49 1.50 -12.00
CA HIS A 245 13.12 0.49 -13.00
C HIS A 245 11.63 0.16 -12.99
N MET A 246 10.92 0.48 -11.90
CA MET A 246 9.54 0.11 -11.71
C MET A 246 8.86 1.01 -10.70
N TRP A 247 7.62 1.43 -10.97
CA TRP A 247 6.80 2.07 -9.94
C TRP A 247 6.21 1.00 -9.02
N SER A 248 6.07 1.35 -7.75
CA SER A 248 5.47 0.47 -6.76
C SER A 248 4.27 1.17 -6.12
N GLY A 249 3.07 0.73 -6.48
CA GLY A 249 1.83 1.20 -5.87
C GLY A 249 1.17 0.11 -5.06
N PHE A 250 0.45 0.52 -4.02
CA PHE A 250 -0.34 -0.36 -3.18
C PHE A 250 -1.83 -0.13 -3.41
N ASN A 251 -2.53 -1.11 -3.94
CA ASN A 251 -3.96 -1.03 -4.19
C ASN A 251 -4.73 -1.25 -2.89
N GLN A 252 -5.55 -0.27 -2.49
CA GLN A 252 -6.56 -0.46 -1.45
C GLN A 252 -7.67 -1.35 -1.98
N MET A 253 -7.99 -2.39 -1.24
CA MET A 253 -8.94 -3.40 -1.65
C MET A 253 -9.87 -3.78 -0.52
N ALA A 254 -11.06 -4.26 -0.87
CA ALA A 254 -11.97 -4.89 0.06
C ALA A 254 -12.47 -6.24 -0.47
N HIS A 255 -12.82 -7.15 0.42
CA HIS A 255 -13.55 -8.37 0.08
C HIS A 255 -14.90 -7.98 -0.53
N LEU A 256 -15.12 -8.29 -1.80
CA LEU A 256 -16.28 -7.81 -2.56
C LEU A 256 -17.65 -8.17 -1.92
N PRO A 257 -17.89 -9.42 -1.46
CA PRO A 257 -19.14 -9.75 -0.79
C PRO A 257 -19.37 -8.94 0.50
N THR A 258 -18.33 -8.63 1.27
CA THR A 258 -18.44 -7.74 2.43
C THR A 258 -18.80 -6.32 2.00
N TRP A 259 -18.11 -5.78 0.99
CA TRP A 259 -18.38 -4.46 0.44
C TRP A 259 -19.82 -4.33 -0.07
N GLN A 260 -20.31 -5.34 -0.80
CA GLN A 260 -21.66 -5.31 -1.38
C GLN A 260 -22.78 -5.18 -0.32
N ARG A 261 -22.58 -5.79 0.86
CA ARG A 261 -23.55 -5.74 1.97
C ARG A 261 -23.63 -4.41 2.71
N LEU A 262 -22.65 -3.50 2.51
CA LEU A 262 -22.65 -2.21 3.17
C LEU A 262 -23.75 -1.30 2.64
N PRO A 263 -24.40 -0.51 3.50
CA PRO A 263 -25.35 0.55 3.09
C PRO A 263 -24.65 1.59 2.20
N ALA A 264 -25.44 2.21 1.32
CA ALA A 264 -24.90 3.19 0.36
C ALA A 264 -24.20 4.38 1.02
N ASP A 265 -24.74 4.88 2.13
CA ASP A 265 -24.13 5.97 2.91
C ASP A 265 -22.79 5.59 3.50
N VAL A 266 -22.64 4.36 4.03
CA VAL A 266 -21.38 3.83 4.55
C VAL A 266 -20.35 3.69 3.41
N LYS A 267 -20.76 3.15 2.26
CA LYS A 267 -19.88 3.06 1.08
C LYS A 267 -19.35 4.42 0.66
N GLN A 268 -20.22 5.44 0.56
CA GLN A 268 -19.84 6.80 0.19
C GLN A 268 -18.84 7.41 1.19
N VAL A 269 -19.01 7.15 2.50
CA VAL A 269 -18.07 7.62 3.53
C VAL A 269 -16.69 6.96 3.34
N ILE A 270 -16.67 5.64 3.13
CA ILE A 270 -15.39 4.91 2.92
C ILE A 270 -14.71 5.39 1.64
N ASP A 271 -15.43 5.46 0.51
CA ASP A 271 -14.87 5.87 -0.80
C ASP A 271 -14.18 7.24 -0.75
N ARG A 272 -14.86 8.25 -0.17
CA ARG A 272 -14.27 9.60 -0.08
C ARG A 272 -13.06 9.66 0.86
N ASN A 273 -13.08 8.86 1.96
CA ASN A 273 -11.97 8.81 2.90
C ASN A 273 -10.78 8.04 2.33
N VAL A 274 -10.98 6.96 1.58
CA VAL A 274 -9.92 6.27 0.80
C VAL A 274 -9.28 7.25 -0.17
N THR A 275 -10.07 7.93 -1.00
CA THR A 275 -9.57 8.94 -1.95
C THR A 275 -8.74 10.02 -1.26
N LYS A 276 -9.22 10.54 -0.14
CA LYS A 276 -8.49 11.56 0.66
C LYS A 276 -7.19 11.00 1.21
N ALA A 277 -7.21 9.81 1.80
CA ALA A 277 -6.03 9.18 2.38
C ALA A 277 -4.96 8.89 1.33
N VAL A 278 -5.35 8.39 0.16
CA VAL A 278 -4.45 8.14 -0.97
C VAL A 278 -3.75 9.42 -1.41
N ARG A 279 -4.50 10.51 -1.62
CA ARG A 279 -3.93 11.80 -2.04
C ARG A 279 -2.94 12.35 -1.01
N LEU A 280 -3.30 12.32 0.27
CA LEU A 280 -2.41 12.77 1.34
C LEU A 280 -1.15 11.91 1.44
N GLN A 281 -1.28 10.59 1.31
CA GLN A 281 -0.14 9.69 1.37
C GLN A 281 0.81 9.87 0.17
N ARG A 282 0.28 10.12 -1.03
CA ARG A 282 1.11 10.46 -2.20
C ARG A 282 1.93 11.73 -1.97
N THR A 283 1.34 12.76 -1.34
CA THR A 283 2.06 13.98 -0.94
C THR A 283 3.15 13.68 0.10
N ASP A 284 2.85 12.87 1.11
CA ASP A 284 3.84 12.46 2.12
C ASP A 284 5.01 11.71 1.48
N GLN A 285 4.71 10.82 0.54
CA GLN A 285 5.73 10.00 -0.14
C GLN A 285 6.63 10.84 -1.04
N GLU A 286 6.07 11.80 -1.76
CA GLU A 286 6.83 12.76 -2.57
C GLU A 286 7.79 13.57 -1.68
N ALA A 287 7.29 14.11 -0.57
CA ALA A 287 8.11 14.82 0.40
C ALA A 287 9.21 13.94 1.03
N ALA A 288 8.90 12.66 1.31
CA ALA A 288 9.87 11.70 1.82
C ALA A 288 10.96 11.41 0.78
N ASN A 289 10.59 11.12 -0.47
CA ASN A 289 11.54 10.82 -1.54
C ASN A 289 12.56 11.96 -1.74
N GLY A 290 12.16 13.23 -1.58
CA GLY A 290 13.04 14.39 -1.69
C GLY A 290 14.16 14.43 -0.63
N ARG A 291 13.99 13.83 0.54
CA ARG A 291 14.98 13.81 1.64
C ARG A 291 15.69 12.48 1.84
N LEU A 292 15.06 11.36 1.48
CA LEU A 292 15.58 10.02 1.81
C LEU A 292 16.97 9.74 1.22
N ARG A 293 17.28 10.25 0.02
CA ARG A 293 18.64 10.10 -0.53
C ARG A 293 19.70 10.70 0.41
N ALA A 294 19.47 11.91 0.89
CA ALA A 294 20.42 12.57 1.80
C ALA A 294 20.45 11.91 3.19
N GLU A 295 19.30 11.49 3.71
CA GLU A 295 19.19 10.81 5.01
C GLU A 295 19.90 9.45 4.99
N LEU A 296 19.68 8.63 3.96
CA LEU A 296 20.31 7.33 3.80
C LEU A 296 21.83 7.45 3.50
N THR A 297 22.27 8.52 2.81
CA THR A 297 23.69 8.82 2.65
C THR A 297 24.35 9.09 4.00
N LYS A 298 23.71 9.86 4.88
CA LYS A 298 24.19 10.09 6.26
C LYS A 298 24.30 8.79 7.08
N ARG A 299 23.46 7.79 6.74
CA ARG A 299 23.51 6.44 7.34
C ARG A 299 24.55 5.52 6.69
N GLY A 300 25.35 6.03 5.75
CA GLY A 300 26.48 5.34 5.15
C GLY A 300 26.20 4.65 3.82
N LEU A 301 25.04 4.84 3.20
CA LEU A 301 24.77 4.32 1.86
C LEU A 301 25.44 5.17 0.78
N ILE A 302 25.95 4.52 -0.24
CA ILE A 302 26.58 5.12 -1.40
C ILE A 302 25.62 5.05 -2.58
N PHE A 303 25.28 6.22 -3.13
CA PHE A 303 24.35 6.35 -4.24
C PHE A 303 25.09 6.52 -5.57
N ASN A 304 24.57 5.88 -6.62
CA ASN A 304 24.93 6.19 -8.00
C ASN A 304 23.68 6.31 -8.86
N ASP A 305 23.73 7.20 -9.83
CA ASP A 305 22.70 7.33 -10.85
C ASP A 305 22.97 6.33 -11.98
N VAL A 306 21.90 5.81 -12.60
CA VAL A 306 21.96 4.74 -13.59
C VAL A 306 21.30 5.19 -14.87
N ASP A 307 21.97 4.99 -16.02
CA ASP A 307 21.34 5.11 -17.31
C ASP A 307 20.40 3.91 -17.54
N GLN A 308 19.11 4.19 -17.74
CA GLN A 308 18.09 3.17 -17.91
C GLN A 308 18.08 2.55 -19.33
N ALA A 309 18.64 3.23 -20.33
CA ALA A 309 18.53 2.81 -21.72
C ALA A 309 19.09 1.40 -21.99
N PRO A 310 20.31 1.04 -21.46
CA PRO A 310 20.83 -0.31 -21.61
C PRO A 310 19.98 -1.40 -20.97
N PHE A 311 19.36 -1.11 -19.81
CA PHE A 311 18.48 -2.05 -19.11
C PHE A 311 17.18 -2.27 -19.89
N ARG A 312 16.54 -1.20 -20.38
CA ARG A 312 15.36 -1.29 -21.25
C ARG A 312 15.64 -2.09 -22.51
N GLY A 313 16.80 -1.89 -23.13
CA GLY A 313 17.22 -2.57 -24.35
C GLY A 313 17.25 -4.10 -24.19
N GLN A 314 17.62 -4.62 -23.03
CA GLN A 314 17.63 -6.05 -22.75
C GLN A 314 16.22 -6.64 -22.51
N LEU A 315 15.22 -5.82 -22.27
CA LEU A 315 13.87 -6.27 -21.92
C LEU A 315 12.93 -6.41 -23.12
N SER A 316 13.39 -6.28 -24.37
CA SER A 316 12.52 -6.36 -25.56
C SER A 316 11.76 -7.70 -25.65
N GLY A 317 12.43 -8.82 -25.39
CA GLY A 317 11.81 -10.14 -25.31
C GLY A 317 10.85 -10.30 -24.14
N PHE A 318 11.20 -9.71 -22.98
CA PHE A 318 10.35 -9.66 -21.81
C PHE A 318 9.02 -8.94 -22.11
N TYR A 319 9.05 -7.75 -22.73
CA TYR A 319 7.83 -7.01 -23.06
C TYR A 319 6.92 -7.79 -24.01
N LYS A 320 7.47 -8.45 -25.05
CA LYS A 320 6.68 -9.29 -25.95
C LYS A 320 5.99 -10.43 -25.22
N THR A 321 6.70 -11.11 -24.33
CA THR A 321 6.15 -12.20 -23.51
C THR A 321 5.01 -11.71 -22.63
N TRP A 322 5.21 -10.59 -21.92
CA TRP A 322 4.22 -10.05 -21.00
C TRP A 322 3.02 -9.42 -21.72
N LYS A 323 3.21 -8.81 -22.89
CA LYS A 323 2.12 -8.40 -23.76
C LYS A 323 1.20 -9.59 -24.13
N GLY A 324 1.81 -10.73 -24.45
CA GLY A 324 1.06 -11.97 -24.70
C GLY A 324 0.30 -12.47 -23.48
N ARG A 325 0.90 -12.42 -22.29
CA ARG A 325 0.26 -12.89 -21.04
C ARG A 325 -0.86 -11.99 -20.54
N LEU A 326 -0.68 -10.66 -20.60
CA LEU A 326 -1.64 -9.68 -20.08
C LEU A 326 -2.74 -9.33 -21.11
N GLY A 327 -2.50 -9.64 -22.37
CA GLY A 327 -3.43 -9.39 -23.47
C GLY A 327 -3.31 -7.99 -24.06
N SER A 328 -3.80 -7.87 -25.30
CA SER A 328 -3.67 -6.65 -26.11
C SER A 328 -4.40 -5.43 -25.50
N LYS A 329 -5.58 -5.64 -24.89
CA LYS A 329 -6.37 -4.56 -24.25
C LYS A 329 -5.57 -3.90 -23.12
N ALA A 330 -5.08 -4.71 -22.17
CA ALA A 330 -4.31 -4.21 -21.03
C ALA A 330 -3.02 -3.51 -21.49
N TRP A 331 -2.31 -4.13 -22.44
CA TRP A 331 -1.05 -3.58 -22.95
C TRP A 331 -1.24 -2.28 -23.72
N SER A 332 -2.29 -2.16 -24.53
CA SER A 332 -2.63 -0.90 -25.23
C SER A 332 -2.95 0.23 -24.25
N LEU A 333 -3.70 -0.08 -23.18
CA LEU A 333 -3.97 0.89 -22.11
C LEU A 333 -2.69 1.33 -21.41
N LEU A 334 -1.75 0.41 -21.15
CA LEU A 334 -0.45 0.73 -20.57
C LEU A 334 0.37 1.63 -21.51
N GLU A 335 0.53 1.28 -22.79
CA GLU A 335 1.30 2.05 -23.75
C GLU A 335 0.70 3.45 -23.97
N THR A 336 -0.63 3.56 -23.98
CA THR A 336 -1.33 4.85 -24.02
C THR A 336 -1.01 5.69 -22.79
N ALA A 337 -1.10 5.10 -21.59
CA ALA A 337 -0.79 5.79 -20.35
C ALA A 337 0.70 6.13 -20.23
N ALA A 338 1.60 5.26 -20.70
CA ALA A 338 3.04 5.46 -20.70
C ALA A 338 3.50 6.52 -21.73
N GLY A 339 2.68 6.81 -22.74
CA GLY A 339 3.01 7.72 -23.84
C GLY A 339 4.14 7.20 -24.75
N THR A 340 4.34 5.86 -24.77
CA THR A 340 5.40 5.22 -25.55
C THR A 340 5.08 3.76 -25.81
N THR A 341 5.55 3.24 -26.94
CA THR A 341 5.53 1.79 -27.23
C THR A 341 6.62 1.09 -26.42
N LEU A 342 6.28 -0.04 -25.84
CA LEU A 342 7.18 -0.86 -25.01
C LEU A 342 7.59 -2.16 -25.72
N ALA A 343 6.72 -2.72 -26.59
CA ALA A 343 6.94 -3.98 -27.29
C ALA A 343 6.65 -3.87 -28.78
#